data_4108899b6727cb307744a1c77a64fd5c
#
_entry.id   4108899b6727cb307744a1c77a64fd5c
#
_cell.length_a   1.000
_cell.length_b   1.000
_cell.length_c   1.000
_cell.angle_alpha   90.00
_cell.angle_beta   90.00
_cell.angle_gamma   90.00
#
_symmetry.space_group_name_H-M   'P 1'
#
loop_
_entity.id
_entity.type
_entity.pdbx_description
1 polymer ?
#
loop_
_entity_poly.entity_id
_entity_poly.type
_entity_poly.pdbx_seq_one_letter_code
_entity_poly.pdbx_strand_id
1 'polypeptide(L)'
;MYAGRKIALGLAVAALAGGMATVTGPAAATPATGLSAAAECGVRADGKLWCGNRVGAKGYEHRRYNSAVRGPLNTSPSWFQCWGRGDQHAGGNNVWYWTQLDNGQWGNVAAVDVHTSVDPAPGLREC
;
A
#
# COMPACT_ATOMS: atom_id res chain seq x y z
N MET A 1 5.54 57.91 29.75
CA MET A 1 5.44 57.22 29.57
C MET A 1 5.41 56.34 29.44
N TYR A 2 5.47 56.02 29.25
CA TYR A 2 5.22 55.09 29.05
C TYR A 2 5.10 54.18 28.81
N ALA A 3 5.03 54.35 28.92
CA ALA A 3 4.80 53.40 28.76
C ALA A 3 4.75 52.58 28.43
N GLY A 4 4.80 52.46 28.46
CA GLY A 4 4.46 51.39 28.34
C GLY A 4 4.32 50.77 27.84
N ARG A 5 4.15 51.51 27.83
CA ARG A 5 3.90 50.85 27.41
C ARG A 5 4.10 49.87 26.96
N LYS A 6 4.35 49.95 26.99
CA LYS A 6 4.37 48.99 26.63
C LYS A 6 4.14 48.05 26.34
N ILE A 7 3.89 48.54 26.44
CA ILE A 7 3.58 47.54 26.13
C ILE A 7 3.58 46.57 25.80
N ALA A 8 3.66 46.95 25.84
CA ALA A 8 3.53 45.90 25.54
C ALA A 8 3.48 45.00 25.18
N LEU A 9 3.30 45.58 25.24
CA LEU A 9 3.11 44.64 24.85
C LEU A 9 3.15 43.65 24.55
N GLY A 10 3.24 43.76 24.61
CA GLY A 10 3.06 42.69 24.28
C GLY A 10 3.05 41.89 23.98
N LEU A 11 2.72 42.26 24.02
CA LEU A 11 2.54 41.27 23.65
C LEU A 11 2.65 40.39 23.37
N ALA A 12 2.65 40.73 23.44
CA ALA A 12 2.56 39.80 23.15
C ALA A 12 2.58 38.95 22.84
N VAL A 13 2.39 39.32 22.85
CA VAL A 13 2.28 38.27 22.56
C VAL A 13 2.31 37.36 22.29
N ALA A 14 2.09 37.76 22.29
CA ALA A 14 1.88 36.74 22.06
C ALA A 14 1.94 35.91 21.77
N ALA A 15 1.86 36.19 21.81
CA ALA A 15 1.75 35.18 21.59
C ALA A 15 1.75 34.39 21.33
N LEU A 16 1.51 34.72 21.46
CA LEU A 16 1.32 33.71 21.31
C LEU A 16 1.41 32.86 20.98
N ALA A 17 1.35 33.45 20.93
CA ALA A 17 1.26 32.51 20.72
C ALA A 17 1.37 31.68 20.37
N GLY A 18 1.28 32.07 20.39
CA GLY A 18 1.12 31.14 20.08
C GLY A 18 1.31 30.39 19.78
N GLY A 19 1.26 30.59 19.75
CA GLY A 19 1.14 29.70 19.48
C GLY A 19 1.33 29.00 19.21
N MET A 20 1.08 29.09 19.22
CA MET A 20 0.95 28.22 19.04
C MET A 20 1.08 27.36 18.66
N ALA A 21 1.02 27.71 18.59
CA ALA A 21 0.89 26.81 18.39
C ALA A 21 1.05 26.02 18.06
N THR A 22 0.87 26.12 18.07
CA THR A 22 0.86 25.15 17.95
C THR A 22 0.84 24.28 17.62
N VAL A 23 0.58 24.53 17.55
CA VAL A 23 0.39 23.61 17.45
C VAL A 23 0.43 22.84 17.06
N THR A 24 0.28 22.98 16.98
CA THR A 24 0.31 22.25 16.71
C THR A 24 0.27 21.32 16.27
N GLY A 25 0.07 21.57 16.32
CA GLY A 25 -0.30 20.39 16.15
C GLY A 25 -0.07 19.68 15.10
N PRO A 26 0.09 19.88 14.60
CA PRO A 26 0.31 19.17 13.56
C PRO A 26 0.64 17.81 13.57
N ALA A 27 1.19 17.45 14.02
CA ALA A 27 1.74 16.15 14.00
C ALA A 27 0.81 15.09 13.59
N ALA A 28 -0.41 15.34 13.63
CA ALA A 28 -1.36 14.27 13.42
C ALA A 28 -1.30 13.67 12.03
N ALA A 29 -0.83 14.39 11.10
CA ALA A 29 -0.91 13.91 9.74
C ALA A 29 0.01 12.74 9.45
N THR A 30 1.14 12.70 10.05
CA THR A 30 2.14 11.70 9.72
C THR A 30 1.71 10.27 9.96
N PRO A 31 1.11 9.97 11.09
CA PRO A 31 0.66 8.59 11.32
C PRO A 31 -0.36 8.14 10.30
N ALA A 32 -1.19 9.05 9.85
CA ALA A 32 -2.19 8.67 8.88
C ALA A 32 -1.58 8.15 7.60
N THR A 33 -0.46 8.69 7.20
CA THR A 33 0.21 8.23 6.00
C THR A 33 0.64 6.78 6.11
N GLY A 34 1.21 6.42 7.21
CA GLY A 34 1.63 5.04 7.40
C GLY A 34 0.46 4.08 7.41
N LEU A 35 -0.63 4.47 8.01
CA LEU A 35 -1.82 3.64 8.03
C LEU A 35 -2.40 3.45 6.65
N SER A 36 -2.33 4.47 5.81
CA SER A 36 -2.82 4.34 4.45
C SER A 36 -2.05 3.29 3.68
N ALA A 37 -0.76 3.26 3.81
CA ALA A 37 0.04 2.26 3.12
C ALA A 37 -0.32 0.85 3.55
N ALA A 38 -0.51 0.65 4.83
CA ALA A 38 -0.90 -0.66 5.34
C ALA A 38 -2.30 -1.04 4.86
N ALA A 39 -3.19 -0.07 4.74
CA ALA A 39 -4.55 -0.33 4.32
C ALA A 39 -4.67 -0.68 2.85
N GLU A 40 -3.60 -0.54 2.08
CA GLU A 40 -3.64 -0.87 0.67
C GLU A 40 -3.59 -2.37 0.39
N CYS A 41 -3.54 -3.21 1.41
CA CYS A 41 -3.55 -4.64 1.18
C CYS A 41 -4.77 -5.25 1.84
N GLY A 42 -5.73 -5.66 1.01
CA GLY A 42 -6.96 -6.27 1.49
C GLY A 42 -7.97 -6.44 0.38
N VAL A 43 -8.92 -7.32 0.62
CA VAL A 43 -10.02 -7.55 -0.33
C VAL A 43 -11.04 -6.45 -0.17
N ARG A 44 -11.38 -5.82 -1.29
CA ARG A 44 -12.35 -4.71 -1.30
C ARG A 44 -13.73 -5.19 -1.68
N ALA A 45 -14.68 -4.27 -1.66
CA ALA A 45 -16.07 -4.59 -1.94
C ALA A 45 -16.28 -5.18 -3.33
N ASP A 46 -15.37 -4.93 -4.26
CA ASP A 46 -15.44 -5.52 -5.60
C ASP A 46 -15.00 -6.99 -5.64
N GLY A 47 -14.61 -7.55 -4.51
CA GLY A 47 -14.15 -8.92 -4.39
C GLY A 47 -12.71 -9.15 -4.81
N LYS A 48 -12.00 -8.10 -5.18
CA LYS A 48 -10.60 -8.19 -5.60
C LYS A 48 -9.67 -7.84 -4.44
N LEU A 49 -8.52 -8.49 -4.44
CA LEU A 49 -7.45 -8.13 -3.52
C LEU A 49 -6.70 -6.93 -4.08
N TRP A 50 -6.71 -5.83 -3.35
CA TRP A 50 -5.89 -4.67 -3.68
C TRP A 50 -4.71 -4.66 -2.73
N CYS A 51 -3.51 -4.73 -3.28
CA CYS A 51 -2.31 -4.89 -2.46
C CYS A 51 -1.10 -4.33 -3.16
N GLY A 52 -0.13 -3.87 -2.40
CA GLY A 52 1.15 -3.50 -2.95
C GLY A 52 1.85 -4.72 -3.52
N ASN A 53 2.74 -4.49 -4.48
CA ASN A 53 3.46 -5.56 -5.14
C ASN A 53 4.84 -5.09 -5.56
N ARG A 54 5.72 -6.06 -5.83
CA ARG A 54 7.02 -5.72 -6.38
C ARG A 54 6.84 -5.19 -7.79
N VAL A 55 7.39 -4.01 -8.03
CA VAL A 55 7.35 -3.40 -9.37
C VAL A 55 8.25 -4.23 -10.28
N GLY A 56 7.72 -4.58 -11.46
CA GLY A 56 8.43 -5.44 -12.38
C GLY A 56 8.19 -6.92 -12.15
N ALA A 57 7.28 -7.28 -11.26
CA ALA A 57 6.92 -8.68 -11.05
C ALA A 57 6.40 -9.29 -12.34
N LYS A 58 6.77 -10.54 -12.59
CA LYS A 58 6.38 -11.24 -13.82
C LYS A 58 5.08 -11.98 -13.62
N GLY A 59 4.21 -11.89 -14.61
CA GLY A 59 3.01 -12.71 -14.68
C GLY A 59 3.23 -13.86 -15.65
N TYR A 60 2.88 -15.06 -15.22
CA TYR A 60 3.11 -16.27 -15.98
C TYR A 60 1.81 -16.85 -16.50
N GLU A 61 1.90 -17.57 -17.60
CA GLU A 61 0.75 -18.24 -18.21
C GLU A 61 0.12 -19.24 -17.25
N HIS A 62 0.94 -20.01 -16.58
CA HIS A 62 0.53 -20.99 -15.57
C HIS A 62 1.19 -20.63 -14.25
N ARG A 63 0.75 -21.26 -13.19
CA ARG A 63 1.34 -21.05 -11.87
C ARG A 63 2.63 -21.86 -11.75
N ARG A 64 3.54 -21.62 -12.70
CA ARG A 64 4.82 -22.31 -12.82
C ARG A 64 5.86 -21.37 -13.38
N TYR A 65 7.05 -21.45 -12.83
CA TYR A 65 8.15 -20.63 -13.31
C TYR A 65 8.64 -21.05 -14.70
N ASN A 66 8.38 -22.30 -15.10
CA ASN A 66 8.79 -22.76 -16.43
C ASN A 66 7.71 -22.58 -17.48
N SER A 67 6.70 -21.79 -17.20
CA SER A 67 5.70 -21.41 -18.20
C SER A 67 6.02 -20.06 -18.80
N ALA A 68 5.29 -19.68 -19.86
CA ALA A 68 5.58 -18.47 -20.59
C ALA A 68 5.29 -17.23 -19.72
N VAL A 69 6.19 -16.24 -19.80
CA VAL A 69 5.96 -14.95 -19.18
C VAL A 69 5.02 -14.15 -20.07
N ARG A 70 3.89 -13.73 -19.51
CA ARG A 70 2.88 -12.98 -20.24
C ARG A 70 3.12 -11.48 -20.19
N GLY A 71 3.84 -11.00 -19.21
CA GLY A 71 4.16 -9.59 -19.10
C GLY A 71 4.54 -9.19 -17.68
N PRO A 72 4.83 -7.91 -17.49
CA PRO A 72 5.21 -7.41 -16.19
C PRO A 72 4.05 -6.75 -15.47
N LEU A 73 4.20 -6.61 -14.16
CA LEU A 73 3.34 -5.81 -13.31
C LEU A 73 4.18 -4.64 -12.80
N ASN A 74 4.13 -3.53 -13.52
CA ASN A 74 5.04 -2.39 -13.28
C ASN A 74 4.44 -1.33 -12.39
N THR A 75 3.20 -1.49 -11.96
CA THR A 75 2.53 -0.54 -11.08
C THR A 75 2.30 -1.17 -9.72
N SER A 76 2.17 -0.34 -8.70
CA SER A 76 1.85 -0.77 -7.35
C SER A 76 1.10 0.37 -6.66
N PRO A 77 -0.01 0.10 -5.98
CA PRO A 77 -0.59 -1.23 -5.76
C PRO A 77 -1.31 -1.75 -7.00
N SER A 78 -1.61 -3.04 -6.96
CA SER A 78 -2.35 -3.71 -8.03
C SER A 78 -3.51 -4.48 -7.44
N TRP A 79 -4.43 -4.92 -8.32
CA TRP A 79 -5.52 -5.77 -7.87
C TRP A 79 -5.34 -7.19 -8.42
N PHE A 80 -5.85 -8.15 -7.68
CA PHE A 80 -5.75 -9.57 -8.02
C PHE A 80 -7.14 -10.17 -7.88
N GLN A 81 -7.53 -10.98 -8.87
CA GLN A 81 -8.89 -11.47 -8.95
C GLN A 81 -9.14 -12.70 -8.08
N CYS A 82 -8.18 -13.60 -8.03
CA CYS A 82 -8.31 -14.86 -7.32
C CYS A 82 -6.93 -15.46 -7.11
N TRP A 83 -6.86 -16.54 -6.33
CA TRP A 83 -5.59 -17.19 -6.04
C TRP A 83 -5.66 -18.68 -6.41
N GLY A 84 -4.53 -19.27 -6.58
CA GLY A 84 -4.41 -20.70 -6.82
C GLY A 84 -3.06 -21.21 -6.37
N ARG A 85 -2.85 -22.51 -6.46
CA ARG A 85 -1.60 -23.12 -6.03
C ARG A 85 -0.79 -23.60 -7.23
N GLY A 86 0.52 -23.51 -7.10
CA GLY A 86 1.43 -23.90 -8.16
C GLY A 86 2.81 -24.20 -7.62
N ASP A 87 3.84 -23.74 -8.31
CA ASP A 87 5.21 -23.94 -7.88
C ASP A 87 5.50 -23.27 -6.54
N GLN A 88 6.33 -23.90 -5.72
CA GLN A 88 6.90 -23.26 -4.55
C GLN A 88 7.74 -22.08 -4.97
N HIS A 89 7.67 -21.00 -4.19
CA HIS A 89 8.47 -19.81 -4.43
C HIS A 89 9.15 -19.35 -3.15
N ALA A 90 9.98 -18.32 -3.27
CA ALA A 90 10.80 -17.87 -2.17
C ALA A 90 10.00 -17.32 -0.97
N GLY A 91 8.72 -17.08 -1.15
CA GLY A 91 7.86 -16.63 -0.06
C GLY A 91 7.46 -17.73 0.91
N GLY A 92 7.89 -18.97 0.68
CA GLY A 92 7.64 -20.07 1.61
C GLY A 92 6.31 -20.78 1.42
N ASN A 93 5.63 -20.53 0.32
CA ASN A 93 4.39 -21.21 -0.01
C ASN A 93 4.29 -21.40 -1.52
N ASN A 94 3.17 -21.94 -1.98
CA ASN A 94 2.93 -22.17 -3.40
C ASN A 94 1.70 -21.39 -3.91
N VAL A 95 1.37 -20.28 -3.27
CA VAL A 95 0.21 -19.48 -3.65
C VAL A 95 0.58 -18.52 -4.76
N TRP A 96 -0.30 -18.41 -5.74
CA TRP A 96 -0.16 -17.51 -6.89
C TRP A 96 -1.44 -16.72 -7.04
N TYR A 97 -1.33 -15.49 -7.53
CA TYR A 97 -2.46 -14.59 -7.71
C TYR A 97 -2.67 -14.29 -9.19
N TRP A 98 -3.94 -14.32 -9.62
CA TRP A 98 -4.34 -14.12 -11.01
C TRP A 98 -4.72 -12.65 -11.19
N THR A 99 -4.12 -11.99 -12.18
CA THR A 99 -4.34 -10.57 -12.41
C THR A 99 -4.17 -10.21 -13.86
N GLN A 100 -4.65 -9.03 -14.23
CA GLN A 100 -4.36 -8.43 -15.52
C GLN A 100 -3.07 -7.62 -15.40
N LEU A 101 -2.14 -7.90 -16.29
CA LEU A 101 -0.84 -7.26 -16.32
C LEU A 101 -0.91 -5.91 -17.01
N ASP A 102 0.15 -5.13 -16.91
CA ASP A 102 0.14 -3.76 -17.42
C ASP A 102 0.05 -3.69 -18.94
N ASN A 103 0.40 -4.78 -19.64
CA ASN A 103 0.25 -4.87 -21.08
C ASN A 103 -1.12 -5.38 -21.52
N GLY A 104 -2.05 -5.56 -20.60
CA GLY A 104 -3.40 -6.03 -20.89
C GLY A 104 -3.57 -7.53 -20.88
N GLN A 105 -2.48 -8.29 -20.82
CA GLN A 105 -2.54 -9.75 -20.75
C GLN A 105 -2.85 -10.18 -19.33
N TRP A 106 -3.39 -11.38 -19.19
CA TRP A 106 -3.65 -11.96 -17.88
C TRP A 106 -2.54 -12.93 -17.52
N GLY A 107 -2.18 -12.97 -16.26
CA GLY A 107 -1.11 -13.87 -15.82
C GLY A 107 -1.18 -14.17 -14.34
N ASN A 108 -0.39 -15.15 -13.94
CA ASN A 108 -0.24 -15.58 -12.56
C ASN A 108 1.03 -14.99 -11.98
N VAL A 109 0.91 -14.33 -10.84
CA VAL A 109 2.02 -13.70 -10.13
C VAL A 109 2.25 -14.47 -8.84
N ALA A 110 3.49 -14.88 -8.59
CA ALA A 110 3.83 -15.60 -7.37
C ALA A 110 3.59 -14.70 -6.15
N ALA A 111 3.04 -15.29 -5.10
CA ALA A 111 2.67 -14.51 -3.91
C ALA A 111 3.86 -13.80 -3.27
N VAL A 112 5.08 -14.29 -3.47
CA VAL A 112 6.27 -13.63 -2.93
C VAL A 112 6.44 -12.23 -3.49
N ASP A 113 5.86 -11.94 -4.65
CA ASP A 113 5.91 -10.62 -5.27
C ASP A 113 4.73 -9.73 -4.89
N VAL A 114 3.83 -10.22 -4.06
CA VAL A 114 2.66 -9.47 -3.58
C VAL A 114 2.85 -9.25 -2.08
N HIS A 115 2.64 -8.03 -1.62
CA HIS A 115 2.98 -7.66 -0.25
C HIS A 115 1.88 -8.03 0.75
N THR A 116 1.32 -9.22 0.59
CA THR A 116 0.36 -9.78 1.53
C THR A 116 1.07 -10.20 2.81
N SER A 117 0.37 -10.07 3.94
CA SER A 117 0.92 -10.52 5.22
C SER A 117 0.74 -12.03 5.40
N VAL A 118 -0.24 -12.60 4.71
CA VAL A 118 -0.48 -14.04 4.78
C VAL A 118 -1.03 -14.50 3.43
N ASP A 119 -0.71 -15.71 3.02
CA ASP A 119 -1.13 -16.27 1.74
C ASP A 119 -1.86 -17.60 1.95
N PRO A 120 -3.02 -17.76 1.31
CA PRO A 120 -3.68 -16.79 0.46
C PRO A 120 -4.28 -15.64 1.26
N ALA A 121 -4.45 -14.50 0.60
CA ALA A 121 -5.00 -13.32 1.26
C ALA A 121 -6.41 -13.61 1.77
N PRO A 122 -6.69 -13.26 3.03
CA PRO A 122 -8.00 -13.55 3.60
C PRO A 122 -9.12 -12.88 2.81
N GLY A 123 -10.17 -13.65 2.54
CA GLY A 123 -11.34 -13.13 1.86
C GLY A 123 -11.28 -13.18 0.34
N LEU A 124 -10.14 -13.50 -0.24
CA LEU A 124 -10.03 -13.62 -1.69
C LEU A 124 -10.45 -15.03 -2.11
N ARG A 125 -11.26 -15.12 -3.17
CA ARG A 125 -11.73 -16.42 -3.65
C ARG A 125 -10.61 -17.20 -4.34
N GLU A 126 -10.73 -18.49 -4.32
CA GLU A 126 -9.87 -19.36 -5.12
C GLU A 126 -10.35 -19.34 -6.58
N CYS A 127 -9.42 -19.40 -7.50
CA CYS A 127 -9.75 -19.40 -8.93
C CYS A 127 -10.50 -20.67 -9.41
#